data_239b581594736c57182bd4708a5dac50
#
_entry.id   239b581594736c57182bd4708a5dac50
#
_cell.length_a   1.000
_cell.length_b   1.000
_cell.length_c   1.000
_cell.angle_alpha   90.00
_cell.angle_beta   90.00
_cell.angle_gamma   90.00
#
_symmetry.space_group_name_H-M   'P 1'
#
loop_
_entity.id
_entity.type
_entity.pdbx_description
1 polymer ?
#
loop_
_entity_poly.entity_id
_entity_poly.type
_entity_poly.pdbx_seq_one_letter_code
_entity_poly.pdbx_strand_id
1 'polypeptide(L)'
;MTDPILSGTPESWTRLPVQTLFSLSKSELDSLQLHWAQTRFQQLQEHIPALDALAEKQGVKIITDFETLATILFTHQVYKNYPFAFIERKLFTELTRWLNKLTAHDLSSLDMRGVNTIDEWLTRLDEAGMFVFHSTGTSGKLSFFPRSQTEKEAWVEGTYTFLEAFMPGIRDLHLPVFWPAYRTGRQASMRLITHFGPALAGDEAEYHSLFNAPMSADFMSLAMRMKHAQEHGDLTAMDTIKAIFKTKGEIVTLKARKAGLTKSFFDKMVREYRGRRVFLMASATDLL
;
A
#
# COMPACT_ATOMS: atom_id res chain seq x y z
N MET A 1 17.54 27.89 20.74
CA MET A 1 17.59 26.57 20.03
C MET A 1 16.37 26.55 19.14
N THR A 2 16.54 26.47 17.84
CA THR A 2 15.44 26.29 16.88
C THR A 2 14.78 24.94 17.15
N ASP A 3 13.46 24.92 17.25
CA ASP A 3 12.70 23.69 17.45
C ASP A 3 13.04 22.71 16.32
N PRO A 4 13.49 21.47 16.60
CA PRO A 4 13.90 20.50 15.58
C PRO A 4 12.75 20.15 14.61
N ILE A 5 11.50 20.39 14.97
CA ILE A 5 10.36 20.20 14.07
C ILE A 5 10.33 21.31 13.02
N LEU A 6 10.54 22.56 13.44
CA LEU A 6 10.47 23.73 12.55
C LEU A 6 11.65 23.81 11.57
N SER A 7 12.78 23.16 11.88
CA SER A 7 13.99 23.14 11.04
C SER A 7 14.15 21.88 10.20
N GLY A 8 13.31 20.85 10.44
CA GLY A 8 13.40 19.56 9.76
C GLY A 8 12.50 19.43 8.53
N THR A 9 12.78 18.44 7.67
CA THR A 9 11.87 18.01 6.60
C THR A 9 10.83 17.02 7.12
N PRO A 10 9.67 16.84 6.46
CA PRO A 10 8.67 15.84 6.85
C PRO A 10 9.25 14.43 7.03
N GLU A 11 10.22 14.04 6.21
CA GLU A 11 10.89 12.76 6.31
C GLU A 11 11.73 12.65 7.61
N SER A 12 12.32 13.74 8.07
CA SER A 12 13.09 13.77 9.32
C SER A 12 12.21 13.64 10.56
N TRP A 13 10.95 14.10 10.48
CA TRP A 13 10.01 14.01 11.61
C TRP A 13 9.64 12.58 11.98
N THR A 14 9.66 11.67 11.02
CA THR A 14 9.37 10.24 11.27
C THR A 14 10.37 9.60 12.24
N ARG A 15 11.51 10.26 12.52
CA ARG A 15 12.55 9.82 13.46
C ARG A 15 12.54 10.57 14.78
N LEU A 16 11.66 11.56 14.94
CA LEU A 16 11.52 12.29 16.19
C LEU A 16 10.74 11.46 17.22
N PRO A 17 11.03 11.64 18.52
CA PRO A 17 10.19 11.05 19.56
C PRO A 17 8.73 11.49 19.38
N VAL A 18 7.82 10.55 19.53
CA VAL A 18 6.39 10.81 19.33
C VAL A 18 5.86 11.91 20.24
N GLN A 19 6.41 12.02 21.47
CA GLN A 19 6.07 13.08 22.41
C GLN A 19 6.40 14.47 21.86
N THR A 20 7.50 14.59 21.11
CA THR A 20 7.88 15.83 20.43
C THR A 20 6.86 16.20 19.36
N LEU A 21 6.41 15.24 18.55
CA LEU A 21 5.39 15.46 17.53
C LEU A 21 4.03 15.85 18.13
N PHE A 22 3.65 15.24 19.24
CA PHE A 22 2.39 15.53 19.93
C PHE A 22 2.45 16.76 20.86
N SER A 23 3.60 17.39 21.03
CA SER A 23 3.73 18.63 21.81
C SER A 23 3.27 19.88 21.05
N LEU A 24 3.15 19.80 19.72
CA LEU A 24 2.67 20.90 18.90
C LEU A 24 1.20 21.20 19.15
N SER A 25 0.88 22.47 19.28
CA SER A 25 -0.51 22.92 19.20
C SER A 25 -1.10 22.67 17.81
N LYS A 26 -2.43 22.57 17.72
CA LYS A 26 -3.09 22.40 16.40
C LYS A 26 -2.70 23.51 15.42
N SER A 27 -2.59 24.75 15.86
CA SER A 27 -2.22 25.88 15.00
C SER A 27 -0.79 25.77 14.47
N GLU A 28 0.15 25.33 15.29
CA GLU A 28 1.54 25.12 14.87
C GLU A 28 1.62 23.96 13.86
N LEU A 29 0.92 22.86 14.14
CA LEU A 29 0.85 21.70 13.24
C LEU A 29 0.21 22.10 11.89
N ASP A 30 -0.93 22.80 11.90
CA ASP A 30 -1.60 23.25 10.68
C ASP A 30 -0.67 24.16 9.84
N SER A 31 0.01 25.12 10.49
CA SER A 31 0.94 26.02 9.80
C SER A 31 2.11 25.25 9.17
N LEU A 32 2.64 24.28 9.89
CA LEU A 32 3.74 23.45 9.44
C LEU A 32 3.34 22.53 8.26
N GLN A 33 2.17 21.89 8.36
CA GLN A 33 1.63 21.05 7.30
C GLN A 33 1.35 21.87 6.03
N LEU A 34 0.78 23.06 6.17
CA LEU A 34 0.51 23.94 5.03
C LEU A 34 1.81 24.42 4.38
N HIS A 35 2.81 24.82 5.15
CA HIS A 35 4.14 25.19 4.64
C HIS A 35 4.74 24.07 3.79
N TRP A 36 4.71 22.84 4.30
CA TRP A 36 5.29 21.71 3.56
C TRP A 36 4.44 21.28 2.36
N ALA A 37 3.12 21.43 2.41
CA ALA A 37 2.26 21.23 1.25
C ALA A 37 2.59 22.24 0.13
N GLN A 38 2.80 23.52 0.48
CA GLN A 38 3.25 24.57 -0.44
C GLN A 38 4.60 24.22 -1.07
N THR A 39 5.57 23.88 -0.23
CA THR A 39 6.93 23.51 -0.68
C THR A 39 6.90 22.31 -1.61
N ARG A 40 6.19 21.25 -1.25
CA ARG A 40 6.06 20.04 -2.09
C ARG A 40 5.34 20.32 -3.40
N PHE A 41 4.29 21.12 -3.37
CA PHE A 41 3.58 21.49 -4.59
C PHE A 41 4.50 22.23 -5.57
N GLN A 42 5.25 23.23 -5.11
CA GLN A 42 6.22 23.96 -5.93
C GLN A 42 7.31 23.06 -6.51
N GLN A 43 7.78 22.08 -5.74
CA GLN A 43 8.81 21.14 -6.18
C GLN A 43 8.31 20.10 -7.17
N LEU A 44 7.03 19.70 -7.09
CA LEU A 44 6.51 18.52 -7.79
C LEU A 44 5.54 18.84 -8.91
N GLN A 45 4.93 20.04 -8.94
CA GLN A 45 3.90 20.38 -9.91
C GLN A 45 4.35 20.11 -11.35
N GLU A 46 5.50 20.66 -11.76
CA GLU A 46 6.01 20.52 -13.12
C GLU A 46 6.55 19.11 -13.43
N HIS A 47 6.81 18.31 -12.40
CA HIS A 47 7.37 16.96 -12.53
C HIS A 47 6.31 15.85 -12.54
N ILE A 48 5.08 16.14 -12.12
CA ILE A 48 3.96 15.18 -12.10
C ILE A 48 2.88 15.68 -13.07
N PRO A 49 2.85 15.18 -14.32
CA PRO A 49 1.93 15.70 -15.36
C PRO A 49 0.46 15.71 -14.95
N ALA A 50 0.02 14.75 -14.14
CA ALA A 50 -1.37 14.72 -13.66
C ALA A 50 -1.64 15.81 -12.61
N LEU A 51 -0.65 16.19 -11.80
CA LEU A 51 -0.77 17.27 -10.82
C LEU A 51 -0.78 18.62 -11.51
N ASP A 52 0.09 18.81 -12.48
CA ASP A 52 0.16 20.03 -13.26
C ASP A 52 -1.18 20.30 -14.00
N ALA A 53 -1.68 19.29 -14.71
CA ALA A 53 -2.98 19.38 -15.40
C ALA A 53 -4.16 19.63 -14.43
N LEU A 54 -4.11 19.08 -13.21
CA LEU A 54 -5.14 19.31 -12.20
C LEU A 54 -5.04 20.74 -11.65
N ALA A 55 -3.83 21.22 -11.33
CA ALA A 55 -3.58 22.56 -10.85
C ALA A 55 -4.02 23.63 -11.88
N GLU A 56 -3.68 23.42 -13.16
CA GLU A 56 -4.12 24.27 -14.27
C GLU A 56 -5.66 24.31 -14.36
N LYS A 57 -6.31 23.15 -14.33
CA LYS A 57 -7.77 23.03 -14.39
C LYS A 57 -8.46 23.74 -13.23
N GLN A 58 -7.89 23.71 -12.04
CA GLN A 58 -8.42 24.38 -10.85
C GLN A 58 -7.97 25.83 -10.71
N GLY A 59 -7.10 26.32 -11.61
CA GLY A 59 -6.54 27.67 -11.54
C GLY A 59 -5.60 27.90 -10.34
N VAL A 60 -5.05 26.83 -9.78
CA VAL A 60 -4.17 26.88 -8.60
C VAL A 60 -2.71 27.00 -9.03
N LYS A 61 -2.13 28.16 -8.77
CA LYS A 61 -0.69 28.42 -8.97
C LYS A 61 0.12 28.32 -7.68
N ILE A 62 -0.53 28.59 -6.56
CA ILE A 62 0.08 28.58 -5.23
C ILE A 62 -0.99 28.04 -4.26
N ILE A 63 -0.58 27.19 -3.34
CA ILE A 63 -1.43 26.76 -2.22
C ILE A 63 -1.42 27.86 -1.17
N THR A 64 -2.56 28.43 -0.83
CA THR A 64 -2.68 29.49 0.18
C THR A 64 -3.21 28.97 1.51
N ASP A 65 -4.01 27.91 1.46
CA ASP A 65 -4.74 27.33 2.58
C ASP A 65 -5.11 25.86 2.30
N PHE A 66 -5.73 25.21 3.28
CA PHE A 66 -6.17 23.81 3.14
C PHE A 66 -7.33 23.64 2.16
N GLU A 67 -8.15 24.65 1.92
CA GLU A 67 -9.23 24.58 0.93
C GLU A 67 -8.63 24.53 -0.48
N THR A 68 -7.67 25.40 -0.76
CA THR A 68 -6.90 25.37 -2.01
C THR A 68 -6.18 24.05 -2.19
N LEU A 69 -5.48 23.56 -1.13
CA LEU A 69 -4.83 22.26 -1.16
C LEU A 69 -5.80 21.12 -1.51
N ALA A 70 -6.98 21.11 -0.90
CA ALA A 70 -7.97 20.06 -1.13
C ALA A 70 -8.42 19.96 -2.59
N THR A 71 -8.41 21.07 -3.34
CA THR A 71 -8.83 21.09 -4.76
C THR A 71 -7.84 20.40 -5.69
N ILE A 72 -6.58 20.28 -5.30
CA ILE A 72 -5.51 19.67 -6.10
C ILE A 72 -5.07 18.28 -5.58
N LEU A 73 -5.71 17.77 -4.55
CA LEU A 73 -5.48 16.40 -4.11
C LEU A 73 -6.09 15.40 -5.10
N PHE A 74 -5.33 14.38 -5.45
CA PHE A 74 -5.83 13.31 -6.28
C PHE A 74 -6.93 12.51 -5.57
N THR A 75 -8.08 12.42 -6.21
CA THR A 75 -9.11 11.48 -5.78
C THR A 75 -8.64 10.03 -6.03
N HIS A 76 -9.23 9.06 -5.30
CA HIS A 76 -8.92 7.66 -5.50
C HIS A 76 -9.16 7.16 -6.94
N GLN A 77 -9.99 7.85 -7.72
CA GLN A 77 -10.27 7.52 -9.11
C GLN A 77 -9.05 7.74 -10.01
N VAL A 78 -8.21 8.73 -9.73
CA VAL A 78 -6.99 9.02 -10.50
C VAL A 78 -6.08 7.79 -10.54
N TYR A 79 -5.95 7.07 -9.44
CA TYR A 79 -5.10 5.90 -9.31
C TYR A 79 -5.65 4.62 -9.97
N LYS A 80 -6.81 4.67 -10.60
CA LYS A 80 -7.42 3.54 -11.31
C LYS A 80 -8.09 3.93 -12.62
N ASN A 81 -7.83 5.14 -13.17
CA ASN A 81 -8.42 5.60 -14.41
C ASN A 81 -7.75 5.04 -15.68
N TYR A 82 -6.76 4.16 -15.55
CA TYR A 82 -6.18 3.48 -16.71
C TYR A 82 -7.25 2.65 -17.47
N PRO A 83 -7.19 2.53 -18.80
CA PRO A 83 -8.06 1.64 -19.56
C PRO A 83 -7.89 0.18 -19.10
N PHE A 84 -8.98 -0.49 -18.78
CA PHE A 84 -8.91 -1.87 -18.27
C PHE A 84 -8.28 -2.82 -19.31
N ALA A 85 -8.44 -2.52 -20.59
CA ALA A 85 -7.80 -3.23 -21.70
C ALA A 85 -6.27 -3.33 -21.57
N PHE A 86 -5.62 -2.43 -20.83
CA PHE A 86 -4.17 -2.53 -20.59
C PHE A 86 -3.80 -3.80 -19.83
N ILE A 87 -4.62 -4.18 -18.85
CA ILE A 87 -4.44 -5.43 -18.11
C ILE A 87 -4.86 -6.64 -18.96
N GLU A 88 -6.04 -6.59 -19.58
CA GLU A 88 -6.59 -7.73 -20.34
C GLU A 88 -5.74 -8.12 -21.55
N ARG A 89 -5.20 -7.11 -22.25
CA ARG A 89 -4.36 -7.31 -23.43
C ARG A 89 -2.86 -7.31 -23.12
N LYS A 90 -2.48 -7.31 -21.84
CA LYS A 90 -1.09 -7.32 -21.37
C LYS A 90 -0.26 -6.14 -21.91
N LEU A 91 -0.89 -4.97 -22.04
CA LEU A 91 -0.27 -3.76 -22.55
C LEU A 91 0.47 -3.03 -21.42
N PHE A 92 1.47 -3.68 -20.83
CA PHE A 92 2.17 -3.16 -19.65
C PHE A 92 3.06 -1.95 -19.94
N THR A 93 3.51 -1.77 -21.18
CA THR A 93 4.15 -0.52 -21.63
C THR A 93 3.18 0.66 -21.53
N GLU A 94 1.93 0.48 -21.96
CA GLU A 94 0.91 1.53 -21.88
C GLU A 94 0.48 1.80 -20.44
N LEU A 95 0.41 0.75 -19.62
CA LEU A 95 0.13 0.89 -18.20
C LEU A 95 1.25 1.67 -17.48
N THR A 96 2.52 1.44 -17.86
CA THR A 96 3.67 2.18 -17.34
C THR A 96 3.64 3.64 -17.78
N ARG A 97 3.30 3.94 -19.03
CA ARG A 97 3.11 5.33 -19.51
C ARG A 97 2.00 6.05 -18.76
N TRP A 98 0.91 5.35 -18.45
CA TRP A 98 -0.13 5.90 -17.59
C TRP A 98 0.38 6.19 -16.18
N LEU A 99 1.09 5.26 -15.56
CA LEU A 99 1.66 5.43 -14.22
C LEU A 99 2.67 6.57 -14.17
N ASN A 100 3.47 6.75 -15.21
CA ASN A 100 4.47 7.82 -15.34
C ASN A 100 3.86 9.23 -15.21
N LYS A 101 2.57 9.37 -15.50
CA LYS A 101 1.86 10.66 -15.32
C LYS A 101 1.53 10.97 -13.85
N LEU A 102 1.62 9.98 -12.98
CA LEU A 102 1.24 10.06 -11.55
C LEU A 102 2.44 10.14 -10.60
N THR A 103 3.65 10.22 -11.13
CA THR A 103 4.88 10.24 -10.34
C THR A 103 5.87 11.23 -10.94
N ALA A 104 6.76 11.76 -10.10
CA ALA A 104 7.90 12.59 -10.53
C ALA A 104 9.10 11.74 -11.03
N HIS A 105 9.05 10.42 -10.86
CA HIS A 105 10.08 9.54 -11.39
C HIS A 105 9.83 9.25 -12.86
N ASP A 106 10.88 9.37 -13.68
CA ASP A 106 10.80 9.02 -15.09
C ASP A 106 10.83 7.50 -15.29
N LEU A 107 9.70 6.95 -15.71
CA LEU A 107 9.52 5.53 -16.03
C LEU A 107 9.58 5.28 -17.56
N SER A 108 9.87 6.29 -18.38
CA SER A 108 9.80 6.21 -19.85
C SER A 108 10.83 5.26 -20.44
N SER A 109 11.96 5.08 -19.77
CA SER A 109 13.06 4.20 -20.19
C SER A 109 12.86 2.73 -19.81
N LEU A 110 11.81 2.40 -19.02
CA LEU A 110 11.62 1.03 -18.55
C LEU A 110 11.14 0.09 -19.66
N ASP A 111 11.92 -0.97 -19.87
CA ASP A 111 11.56 -2.01 -20.82
C ASP A 111 10.56 -3.00 -20.21
N MET A 112 9.36 -3.02 -20.77
CA MET A 112 8.26 -3.91 -20.36
C MET A 112 8.08 -5.10 -21.30
N ARG A 113 9.01 -5.35 -22.22
CA ARG A 113 8.96 -6.54 -23.11
C ARG A 113 9.03 -7.83 -22.27
N GLY A 114 8.18 -8.79 -22.60
CA GLY A 114 8.08 -10.05 -21.88
C GLY A 114 7.27 -9.99 -20.57
N VAL A 115 6.84 -8.81 -20.13
CA VAL A 115 5.94 -8.69 -18.98
C VAL A 115 4.53 -9.10 -19.39
N ASN A 116 3.96 -10.09 -18.71
CA ASN A 116 2.67 -10.69 -19.06
C ASN A 116 1.63 -10.68 -17.92
N THR A 117 2.06 -10.33 -16.71
CA THR A 117 1.23 -10.33 -15.51
C THR A 117 1.42 -9.04 -14.72
N ILE A 118 0.42 -8.70 -13.87
CA ILE A 118 0.52 -7.55 -12.97
C ILE A 118 1.69 -7.77 -11.98
N ASP A 119 1.87 -9.00 -11.50
CA ASP A 119 2.95 -9.31 -10.56
C ASP A 119 4.34 -9.11 -11.18
N GLU A 120 4.55 -9.51 -12.45
CA GLU A 120 5.79 -9.25 -13.18
C GLU A 120 6.01 -7.75 -13.41
N TRP A 121 4.94 -7.01 -13.78
CA TRP A 121 4.99 -5.57 -13.95
C TRP A 121 5.40 -4.85 -12.66
N LEU A 122 4.78 -5.21 -11.55
CA LEU A 122 5.13 -4.65 -10.23
C LEU A 122 6.56 -5.01 -9.81
N THR A 123 7.04 -6.21 -10.17
CA THR A 123 8.43 -6.61 -9.94
C THR A 123 9.39 -5.73 -10.72
N ARG A 124 9.10 -5.49 -12.00
CA ARG A 124 9.95 -4.64 -12.85
C ARG A 124 10.01 -3.19 -12.35
N LEU A 125 8.90 -2.67 -11.82
CA LEU A 125 8.86 -1.35 -11.20
C LEU A 125 9.67 -1.31 -9.88
N ASP A 126 9.55 -2.35 -9.03
CA ASP A 126 10.33 -2.47 -7.79
C ASP A 126 11.84 -2.48 -8.09
N GLU A 127 12.28 -3.23 -9.12
CA GLU A 127 13.68 -3.28 -9.57
C GLU A 127 14.19 -1.91 -10.05
N ALA A 128 13.32 -1.06 -10.56
CA ALA A 128 13.62 0.30 -10.97
C ALA A 128 13.52 1.33 -9.83
N GLY A 129 13.32 0.89 -8.58
CA GLY A 129 13.19 1.76 -7.42
C GLY A 129 11.83 2.45 -7.26
N MET A 130 10.84 2.05 -8.07
CA MET A 130 9.47 2.55 -7.97
C MET A 130 8.59 1.54 -7.22
N PHE A 131 8.25 1.85 -5.98
CA PHE A 131 7.36 1.03 -5.17
C PHE A 131 5.91 1.36 -5.49
N VAL A 132 5.18 0.40 -6.05
CA VAL A 132 3.76 0.57 -6.32
C VAL A 132 2.95 -0.26 -5.35
N PHE A 133 2.08 0.39 -4.59
CA PHE A 133 1.06 -0.28 -3.80
C PHE A 133 -0.20 -0.44 -4.63
N HIS A 134 -0.92 -1.54 -4.44
CA HIS A 134 -2.24 -1.66 -5.01
C HIS A 134 -3.33 -1.78 -3.94
N SER A 135 -4.52 -1.33 -4.29
CA SER A 135 -5.72 -1.51 -3.46
C SER A 135 -6.21 -2.96 -3.52
N THR A 136 -7.22 -3.27 -2.69
CA THR A 136 -7.93 -4.56 -2.75
C THR A 136 -8.77 -4.72 -4.02
N GLY A 137 -9.08 -3.63 -4.74
CA GLY A 137 -9.87 -3.69 -5.98
C GLY A 137 -11.36 -3.97 -5.77
N THR A 138 -11.96 -3.61 -4.64
CA THR A 138 -13.37 -3.86 -4.31
C THR A 138 -14.36 -3.38 -5.37
N SER A 139 -13.97 -2.39 -6.18
CA SER A 139 -14.75 -1.91 -7.34
C SER A 139 -14.45 -2.67 -8.65
N GLY A 140 -13.90 -3.88 -8.58
CA GLY A 140 -13.52 -4.70 -9.74
C GLY A 140 -12.22 -4.29 -10.41
N LYS A 141 -11.58 -3.20 -9.97
CA LYS A 141 -10.37 -2.65 -10.57
C LYS A 141 -9.38 -2.22 -9.50
N LEU A 142 -8.12 -2.64 -9.62
CA LEU A 142 -7.06 -2.23 -8.71
C LEU A 142 -6.72 -0.74 -8.90
N SER A 143 -6.46 -0.04 -7.81
CA SER A 143 -5.77 1.24 -7.86
C SER A 143 -4.28 0.99 -7.67
N PHE A 144 -3.42 1.72 -8.41
CA PHE A 144 -1.97 1.62 -8.28
C PHE A 144 -1.43 2.95 -7.78
N PHE A 145 -0.73 2.91 -6.64
CA PHE A 145 -0.18 4.08 -5.95
C PHE A 145 1.34 4.05 -6.05
N PRO A 146 1.96 4.87 -6.92
CA PRO A 146 3.41 4.96 -7.00
C PRO A 146 3.98 5.63 -5.74
N ARG A 147 5.11 5.12 -5.28
CA ARG A 147 5.88 5.67 -4.16
C ARG A 147 7.37 5.57 -4.46
N SER A 148 8.11 6.61 -4.11
CA SER A 148 9.57 6.57 -4.15
C SER A 148 10.15 5.73 -3.01
N GLN A 149 11.43 5.41 -3.09
CA GLN A 149 12.15 4.75 -2.01
C GLN A 149 12.10 5.60 -0.72
N THR A 150 12.31 6.91 -0.82
CA THR A 150 12.24 7.84 0.32
C THR A 150 10.86 7.85 0.98
N GLU A 151 9.78 7.88 0.18
CA GLU A 151 8.41 7.81 0.71
C GLU A 151 8.13 6.47 1.40
N LYS A 152 8.63 5.37 0.87
CA LYS A 152 8.55 4.05 1.51
C LYS A 152 9.26 4.03 2.85
N GLU A 153 10.49 4.55 2.92
CA GLU A 153 11.29 4.63 4.15
C GLU A 153 10.59 5.50 5.19
N ALA A 154 10.09 6.68 4.79
CA ALA A 154 9.35 7.56 5.68
C ALA A 154 8.06 6.88 6.21
N TRP A 155 7.36 6.13 5.38
CA TRP A 155 6.18 5.37 5.81
C TRP A 155 6.51 4.28 6.83
N VAL A 156 7.59 3.54 6.60
CA VAL A 156 8.08 2.52 7.52
C VAL A 156 8.49 3.16 8.86
N GLU A 157 9.34 4.17 8.83
CA GLU A 157 9.81 4.86 10.02
C GLU A 157 8.66 5.51 10.81
N GLY A 158 7.74 6.18 10.10
CA GLY A 158 6.54 6.77 10.72
C GLY A 158 5.66 5.73 11.41
N THR A 159 5.57 4.52 10.84
CA THR A 159 4.84 3.42 11.49
C THR A 159 5.55 2.94 12.76
N TYR A 160 6.87 2.83 12.77
CA TYR A 160 7.61 2.53 13.99
C TYR A 160 7.43 3.60 15.07
N THR A 161 7.53 4.87 14.69
CA THR A 161 7.31 6.00 15.61
C THR A 161 5.90 5.96 16.20
N PHE A 162 4.89 5.63 15.38
CA PHE A 162 3.52 5.44 15.87
C PHE A 162 3.41 4.25 16.84
N LEU A 163 3.99 3.11 16.51
CA LEU A 163 3.97 1.93 17.39
C LEU A 163 4.72 2.19 18.70
N GLU A 164 5.82 2.92 18.67
CA GLU A 164 6.60 3.30 19.85
C GLU A 164 5.78 4.11 20.87
N ALA A 165 4.79 4.90 20.39
CA ALA A 165 3.87 5.64 21.26
C ALA A 165 3.04 4.73 22.16
N PHE A 166 2.68 3.56 21.68
CA PHE A 166 1.83 2.59 22.40
C PHE A 166 2.65 1.47 23.07
N MET A 167 3.82 1.22 22.54
CA MET A 167 4.69 0.11 22.95
C MET A 167 6.15 0.55 22.93
N PRO A 168 6.60 1.29 23.96
CA PRO A 168 7.98 1.75 24.06
C PRO A 168 8.99 0.61 23.92
N GLY A 169 10.03 0.83 23.12
CA GLY A 169 11.06 -0.17 22.82
C GLY A 169 10.62 -1.26 21.85
N ILE A 170 9.53 -1.05 21.08
CA ILE A 170 8.97 -2.04 20.15
C ILE A 170 10.01 -2.65 19.21
N ARG A 171 11.01 -1.87 18.80
CA ARG A 171 12.07 -2.31 17.86
C ARG A 171 12.94 -3.42 18.45
N ASP A 172 13.11 -3.44 19.77
CA ASP A 172 14.01 -4.34 20.49
C ASP A 172 13.28 -5.45 21.27
N LEU A 173 11.94 -5.44 21.23
CA LEU A 173 11.14 -6.38 22.01
C LEU A 173 11.17 -7.81 21.46
N HIS A 174 11.47 -7.99 20.18
CA HIS A 174 11.51 -9.29 19.50
C HIS A 174 10.32 -10.18 19.87
N LEU A 175 9.11 -9.71 19.57
CA LEU A 175 7.87 -10.40 19.88
C LEU A 175 7.50 -11.37 18.76
N PRO A 176 6.99 -12.58 19.06
CA PRO A 176 6.36 -13.42 18.05
C PRO A 176 5.28 -12.63 17.31
N VAL A 177 5.36 -12.61 15.96
CA VAL A 177 4.45 -11.84 15.10
C VAL A 177 3.47 -12.78 14.44
N PHE A 178 2.18 -12.48 14.56
CA PHE A 178 1.08 -13.21 13.92
C PHE A 178 0.37 -12.33 12.91
N TRP A 179 0.35 -12.80 11.66
CA TRP A 179 -0.27 -12.14 10.53
C TRP A 179 -1.26 -13.10 9.84
N PRO A 180 -2.60 -12.97 10.05
CA PRO A 180 -3.60 -13.91 9.54
C PRO A 180 -3.91 -13.69 8.05
N ALA A 181 -2.87 -13.50 7.24
CA ALA A 181 -2.96 -13.31 5.80
C ALA A 181 -1.74 -13.91 5.07
N TYR A 182 -1.53 -13.55 3.83
CA TYR A 182 -0.35 -13.94 3.07
C TYR A 182 0.92 -13.31 3.64
N ARG A 183 2.01 -14.10 3.66
CA ARG A 183 3.28 -13.69 4.24
C ARG A 183 3.84 -12.40 3.63
N THR A 184 3.72 -12.28 2.31
CA THR A 184 4.19 -11.12 1.54
C THR A 184 3.17 -10.72 0.48
N GLY A 185 3.32 -9.54 -0.10
CA GLY A 185 2.47 -9.07 -1.19
C GLY A 185 2.69 -7.57 -1.46
N ARG A 186 2.02 -7.07 -2.48
CA ARG A 186 2.15 -5.67 -2.93
C ARG A 186 0.95 -4.78 -2.56
N GLN A 187 -0.02 -5.31 -1.86
CA GLN A 187 -1.03 -4.50 -1.19
C GLN A 187 -0.38 -3.71 -0.05
N ALA A 188 -0.87 -2.51 0.27
CA ALA A 188 -0.23 -1.61 1.24
C ALA A 188 0.06 -2.29 2.58
N SER A 189 -0.92 -2.95 3.20
CA SER A 189 -0.73 -3.65 4.48
C SER A 189 0.30 -4.79 4.40
N MET A 190 0.32 -5.51 3.27
CA MET A 190 1.29 -6.61 3.06
C MET A 190 2.69 -6.11 2.80
N ARG A 191 2.85 -4.99 2.08
CA ARG A 191 4.16 -4.33 1.95
C ARG A 191 4.72 -3.90 3.29
N LEU A 192 3.84 -3.38 4.15
CA LEU A 192 4.20 -2.97 5.49
C LEU A 192 4.63 -4.17 6.34
N ILE A 193 3.79 -5.18 6.46
CA ILE A 193 4.07 -6.35 7.29
C ILE A 193 5.26 -7.18 6.77
N THR A 194 5.49 -7.23 5.47
CA THR A 194 6.69 -7.85 4.88
C THR A 194 7.97 -7.22 5.42
N HIS A 195 7.92 -5.93 5.75
CA HIS A 195 9.04 -5.22 6.32
C HIS A 195 9.08 -5.37 7.86
N PHE A 196 7.93 -5.20 8.53
CA PHE A 196 7.84 -5.24 10.00
C PHE A 196 7.86 -6.64 10.58
N GLY A 197 7.25 -7.60 9.93
CA GLY A 197 7.06 -8.94 10.48
C GLY A 197 8.37 -9.58 10.95
N PRO A 198 9.35 -9.77 10.06
CA PRO A 198 10.65 -10.33 10.45
C PRO A 198 11.43 -9.44 11.43
N ALA A 199 11.40 -8.12 11.23
CA ALA A 199 12.14 -7.17 12.07
C ALA A 199 11.61 -7.13 13.51
N LEU A 200 10.29 -7.15 13.70
CA LEU A 200 9.68 -7.19 15.04
C LEU A 200 9.82 -8.56 15.68
N ALA A 201 9.82 -9.63 14.92
CA ALA A 201 10.01 -10.98 15.44
C ALA A 201 11.47 -11.21 15.91
N GLY A 202 12.44 -10.56 15.26
CA GLY A 202 13.87 -10.77 15.51
C GLY A 202 14.39 -12.12 15.01
N ASP A 203 13.50 -13.07 14.78
CA ASP A 203 13.77 -14.39 14.19
C ASP A 203 12.66 -14.69 13.14
N GLU A 204 13.08 -15.14 11.97
CA GLU A 204 12.16 -15.53 10.87
C GLU A 204 11.21 -16.66 11.29
N ALA A 205 11.62 -17.55 12.21
CA ALA A 205 10.80 -18.61 12.75
C ALA A 205 9.65 -18.11 13.65
N GLU A 206 9.79 -16.95 14.25
CA GLU A 206 8.78 -16.31 15.10
C GLU A 206 7.84 -15.38 14.33
N TYR A 207 8.03 -15.26 12.99
CA TYR A 207 7.09 -14.57 12.11
C TYR A 207 6.12 -15.57 11.46
N HIS A 208 4.91 -15.62 11.99
CA HIS A 208 3.85 -16.55 11.58
C HIS A 208 2.85 -15.87 10.65
N SER A 209 2.64 -16.42 9.48
CA SER A 209 1.61 -15.99 8.53
C SER A 209 0.63 -17.13 8.26
N LEU A 210 -0.64 -16.79 7.96
CA LEU A 210 -1.66 -17.79 7.63
C LEU A 210 -1.30 -18.56 6.35
N PHE A 211 -0.79 -17.84 5.33
CA PHE A 211 -0.30 -18.43 4.09
C PHE A 211 1.19 -18.08 3.94
N ASN A 212 2.03 -19.10 3.93
CA ASN A 212 3.47 -18.93 3.70
C ASN A 212 3.80 -18.78 2.21
N ALA A 213 3.16 -17.80 1.57
CA ALA A 213 3.28 -17.51 0.15
C ALA A 213 3.04 -16.01 -0.11
N PRO A 214 3.50 -15.47 -1.26
CA PRO A 214 3.12 -14.12 -1.68
C PRO A 214 1.66 -14.06 -2.14
N MET A 215 0.99 -12.95 -1.86
CA MET A 215 -0.30 -12.62 -2.47
C MET A 215 -0.08 -12.13 -3.89
N SER A 216 -0.67 -12.81 -4.86
CA SER A 216 -0.63 -12.39 -6.27
C SER A 216 -1.60 -11.24 -6.54
N ALA A 217 -1.11 -10.17 -7.17
CA ALA A 217 -1.93 -9.05 -7.63
C ALA A 217 -2.85 -9.46 -8.79
N ASP A 218 -2.40 -10.36 -9.66
CA ASP A 218 -3.23 -10.94 -10.73
C ASP A 218 -4.41 -11.74 -10.17
N PHE A 219 -4.14 -12.56 -9.15
CA PHE A 219 -5.19 -13.29 -8.46
C PHE A 219 -6.18 -12.36 -7.78
N MET A 220 -5.70 -11.34 -7.07
CA MET A 220 -6.55 -10.34 -6.41
C MET A 220 -7.42 -9.60 -7.42
N SER A 221 -6.83 -9.14 -8.52
CA SER A 221 -7.58 -8.48 -9.60
C SER A 221 -8.71 -9.37 -10.12
N LEU A 222 -8.43 -10.62 -10.39
CA LEU A 222 -9.39 -11.57 -10.93
C LEU A 222 -10.51 -11.90 -9.90
N ALA A 223 -10.15 -12.11 -8.63
CA ALA A 223 -11.11 -12.38 -7.56
C ALA A 223 -12.06 -11.21 -7.32
N MET A 224 -11.56 -9.99 -7.34
CA MET A 224 -12.39 -8.79 -7.16
C MET A 224 -13.31 -8.53 -8.37
N ARG A 225 -12.84 -8.81 -9.58
CA ARG A 225 -13.69 -8.78 -10.78
C ARG A 225 -14.84 -9.77 -10.70
N MET A 226 -14.57 -11.00 -10.23
CA MET A 226 -15.61 -12.00 -10.02
C MET A 226 -16.64 -11.50 -9.03
N LYS A 227 -16.19 -10.95 -7.89
CA LYS A 227 -17.08 -10.39 -6.87
C LYS A 227 -17.93 -9.26 -7.45
N HIS A 228 -17.32 -8.31 -8.15
CA HIS A 228 -18.02 -7.19 -8.78
C HIS A 228 -19.05 -7.68 -9.81
N ALA A 229 -18.69 -8.63 -10.67
CA ALA A 229 -19.63 -9.23 -11.63
C ALA A 229 -20.81 -9.92 -10.95
N GLN A 230 -20.56 -10.61 -9.82
CA GLN A 230 -21.64 -11.23 -9.01
C GLN A 230 -22.59 -10.20 -8.42
N GLU A 231 -22.05 -9.11 -7.85
CA GLU A 231 -22.84 -8.03 -7.25
C GLU A 231 -23.72 -7.28 -8.26
N HIS A 232 -23.30 -7.24 -9.53
CA HIS A 232 -24.00 -6.54 -10.63
C HIS A 232 -24.77 -7.49 -11.56
N GLY A 233 -24.77 -8.79 -11.30
CA GLY A 233 -25.48 -9.78 -12.12
C GLY A 233 -24.92 -9.97 -13.53
N ASP A 234 -23.64 -9.62 -13.77
CA ASP A 234 -22.97 -9.77 -15.06
C ASP A 234 -22.52 -11.22 -15.31
N LEU A 235 -23.45 -12.02 -15.83
CA LEU A 235 -23.23 -13.45 -16.09
C LEU A 235 -22.12 -13.69 -17.11
N THR A 236 -21.98 -12.83 -18.12
CA THR A 236 -20.95 -12.96 -19.17
C THR A 236 -19.54 -12.76 -18.58
N ALA A 237 -19.35 -11.72 -17.76
CA ALA A 237 -18.11 -11.49 -17.06
C ALA A 237 -17.80 -12.64 -16.08
N MET A 238 -18.82 -13.12 -15.35
CA MET A 238 -18.66 -14.26 -14.43
C MET A 238 -18.19 -15.54 -15.15
N ASP A 239 -18.77 -15.88 -16.28
CA ASP A 239 -18.39 -17.10 -17.01
C ASP A 239 -16.98 -16.98 -17.63
N THR A 240 -16.64 -15.81 -18.15
CA THR A 240 -15.28 -15.52 -18.62
C THR A 240 -14.27 -15.70 -17.49
N ILE A 241 -14.53 -15.12 -16.33
CA ILE A 241 -13.63 -15.19 -15.17
C ILE A 241 -13.56 -16.63 -14.63
N LYS A 242 -14.68 -17.37 -14.55
CA LYS A 242 -14.69 -18.79 -14.16
C LYS A 242 -13.83 -19.65 -15.08
N ALA A 243 -13.86 -19.39 -16.39
CA ALA A 243 -13.02 -20.12 -17.35
C ALA A 243 -11.52 -19.86 -17.08
N ILE A 244 -11.12 -18.63 -16.76
CA ILE A 244 -9.75 -18.29 -16.38
C ILE A 244 -9.37 -19.00 -15.07
N PHE A 245 -10.26 -19.02 -14.08
CA PHE A 245 -10.01 -19.73 -12.82
C PHE A 245 -9.89 -21.24 -13.01
N LYS A 246 -10.70 -21.84 -13.85
CA LYS A 246 -10.65 -23.28 -14.14
C LYS A 246 -9.31 -23.69 -14.73
N THR A 247 -8.72 -22.85 -15.57
CA THR A 247 -7.36 -23.10 -16.13
C THR A 247 -6.26 -22.93 -15.10
N LYS A 248 -6.46 -22.11 -14.06
CA LYS A 248 -5.46 -21.87 -12.98
C LYS A 248 -5.62 -22.80 -11.77
N GLY A 249 -6.66 -23.63 -11.70
CA GLY A 249 -6.80 -24.76 -10.75
C GLY A 249 -6.99 -24.43 -9.26
N GLU A 250 -7.06 -23.14 -8.83
CA GLU A 250 -6.77 -22.81 -7.42
C GLU A 250 -7.94 -22.32 -6.53
N ILE A 251 -9.12 -21.97 -7.07
CA ILE A 251 -10.01 -21.08 -6.30
C ILE A 251 -11.09 -21.77 -5.46
N VAL A 252 -11.65 -22.84 -5.92
CA VAL A 252 -12.78 -23.48 -5.20
C VAL A 252 -12.34 -24.07 -3.86
N THR A 253 -11.09 -24.50 -3.78
CA THR A 253 -10.49 -25.09 -2.58
C THR A 253 -10.07 -24.07 -1.52
N LEU A 254 -9.72 -22.84 -1.91
CA LEU A 254 -9.15 -21.83 -1.00
C LEU A 254 -10.19 -21.28 -0.01
N LYS A 255 -11.42 -21.01 -0.47
CA LYS A 255 -12.47 -20.42 0.40
C LYS A 255 -12.94 -21.39 1.48
N ALA A 256 -13.11 -22.66 1.15
CA ALA A 256 -13.49 -23.70 2.11
C ALA A 256 -12.33 -24.04 3.07
N ARG A 257 -11.09 -23.99 2.59
CA ARG A 257 -9.88 -24.20 3.40
C ARG A 257 -9.57 -23.02 4.31
N LYS A 258 -9.91 -21.78 3.90
CA LYS A 258 -9.55 -20.56 4.66
C LYS A 258 -10.07 -20.63 6.10
N ALA A 259 -11.31 -20.97 6.33
CA ALA A 259 -11.89 -21.04 7.69
C ALA A 259 -11.16 -22.04 8.59
N GLY A 260 -10.89 -23.26 8.08
CA GLY A 260 -10.14 -24.27 8.82
C GLY A 260 -8.70 -23.85 9.11
N LEU A 261 -8.01 -23.24 8.13
CA LEU A 261 -6.66 -22.72 8.28
C LEU A 261 -6.61 -21.58 9.29
N THR A 262 -7.58 -20.66 9.23
CA THR A 262 -7.68 -19.54 10.17
C THR A 262 -7.86 -20.05 11.59
N LYS A 263 -8.77 -20.99 11.80
CA LYS A 263 -8.95 -21.61 13.11
C LYS A 263 -7.65 -22.26 13.61
N SER A 264 -7.03 -23.11 12.79
CA SER A 264 -5.77 -23.78 13.14
C SER A 264 -4.64 -22.79 13.45
N PHE A 265 -4.58 -21.67 12.74
CA PHE A 265 -3.60 -20.61 12.97
C PHE A 265 -3.77 -19.96 14.36
N PHE A 266 -5.00 -19.61 14.71
CA PHE A 266 -5.28 -19.03 16.04
C PHE A 266 -5.18 -20.08 17.16
N ASP A 267 -5.61 -21.32 16.93
CA ASP A 267 -5.42 -22.42 17.88
C ASP A 267 -3.92 -22.65 18.17
N LYS A 268 -3.07 -22.58 17.15
CA LYS A 268 -1.60 -22.64 17.32
C LYS A 268 -1.11 -21.49 18.19
N MET A 269 -1.52 -20.25 17.89
CA MET A 269 -1.13 -19.07 18.65
C MET A 269 -1.49 -19.23 20.14
N VAL A 270 -2.74 -19.61 20.43
CA VAL A 270 -3.21 -19.78 21.82
C VAL A 270 -2.47 -20.91 22.53
N ARG A 271 -2.24 -22.05 21.86
CA ARG A 271 -1.61 -23.24 22.48
C ARG A 271 -0.12 -23.03 22.74
N GLU A 272 0.64 -22.51 21.75
CA GLU A 272 2.11 -22.49 21.80
C GLU A 272 2.65 -21.20 22.44
N TYR A 273 1.84 -20.12 22.42
CA TYR A 273 2.27 -18.80 22.91
C TYR A 273 1.47 -18.33 24.13
N ARG A 274 0.75 -19.23 24.79
CA ARG A 274 -0.02 -18.92 26.00
C ARG A 274 0.90 -18.35 27.10
N GLY A 275 0.51 -17.18 27.62
CA GLY A 275 1.29 -16.47 28.65
C GLY A 275 2.48 -15.67 28.13
N ARG A 276 2.76 -15.71 26.81
CA ARG A 276 3.74 -14.85 26.16
C ARG A 276 3.05 -13.62 25.57
N ARG A 277 3.76 -12.50 25.52
CA ARG A 277 3.34 -11.36 24.70
C ARG A 277 3.56 -11.72 23.22
N VAL A 278 2.61 -11.38 22.38
CA VAL A 278 2.70 -11.53 20.92
C VAL A 278 2.28 -10.24 20.23
N PHE A 279 2.77 -10.02 19.04
CA PHE A 279 2.31 -8.94 18.18
C PHE A 279 1.34 -9.53 17.15
N LEU A 280 0.06 -9.17 17.24
CA LEU A 280 -0.97 -9.59 16.30
C LEU A 280 -1.40 -8.40 15.45
N MET A 281 -1.16 -8.47 14.14
CA MET A 281 -1.63 -7.49 13.18
C MET A 281 -2.80 -8.10 12.40
N ALA A 282 -4.02 -7.71 12.75
CA ALA A 282 -5.23 -8.24 12.15
C ALA A 282 -6.30 -7.15 12.01
N SER A 283 -7.25 -7.33 11.09
CA SER A 283 -8.46 -6.51 11.08
C SER A 283 -9.45 -7.03 12.15
N ALA A 284 -10.39 -6.18 12.59
CA ALA A 284 -11.42 -6.61 13.53
C ALA A 284 -12.23 -7.81 13.00
N THR A 285 -12.42 -7.90 11.68
CA THR A 285 -13.12 -9.02 11.01
C THR A 285 -12.32 -10.32 10.99
N ASP A 286 -11.01 -10.28 11.22
CA ASP A 286 -10.18 -11.49 11.32
C ASP A 286 -10.22 -12.08 12.74
N LEU A 287 -10.68 -11.28 13.72
CA LEU A 287 -10.74 -11.65 15.13
C LEU A 287 -12.13 -12.15 15.57
N LEU A 288 -13.16 -11.90 14.77
CA LEU A 288 -14.54 -12.34 14.97
C LEU A 288 -14.83 -13.62 14.18
#